data_244d5faf52bf628a768838f76d058ff1
#
_entry.id   244d5faf52bf628a768838f76d058ff1
#
_cell.length_a   1.000
_cell.length_b   1.000
_cell.length_c   1.000
_cell.angle_alpha   90.00
_cell.angle_beta   90.00
_cell.angle_gamma   90.00
#
_symmetry.space_group_name_H-M   'P 1'
#
loop_
_entity.id
_entity.type
_entity.pdbx_description
1 polymer ?
#
loop_
_entity_poly.entity_id
_entity_poly.type
_entity_poly.pdbx_seq_one_letter_code
_entity_poly.pdbx_strand_id
1 'polypeptide(L)'
;LSSRKLDNWYMNDEYVKIIYKAIVASDIYKDYMSNDEDSYANDRNVIIQLFKEIIAPNEKIYDYIEDDKLTWVDDFPIVNTFLVKRLKKAKPDSGDRFFLPSLLKDQQDMDFANDLLTKTLLNDAKWEKEIEGKTPNWDNDRIAEIDSIILKMAICELLNFPSIPEKVTLNEYLEVA
;
A
#
# COMPACT_ATOMS: atom_id res chain seq x y z
N LEU A 1 -8.75 11.58 9.56
CA LEU A 1 -7.33 11.26 9.67
C LEU A 1 -6.95 11.02 11.13
N SER A 2 -7.19 11.96 12.05
CA SER A 2 -6.81 11.81 13.48
C SER A 2 -7.44 10.59 14.15
N SER A 3 -8.69 10.25 13.83
CA SER A 3 -9.37 9.05 14.33
C SER A 3 -8.67 7.73 13.94
N ARG A 4 -7.83 7.74 12.90
CA ARG A 4 -7.03 6.60 12.44
C ARG A 4 -5.53 6.73 12.75
N LYS A 5 -5.14 7.76 13.52
CA LYS A 5 -3.74 8.07 13.82
C LYS A 5 -2.88 8.24 12.56
N LEU A 6 -3.44 8.83 11.49
CA LEU A 6 -2.78 9.04 10.21
C LEU A 6 -2.31 10.48 10.01
N ASP A 7 -2.32 11.28 11.07
CA ASP A 7 -1.97 12.71 11.07
C ASP A 7 -0.57 12.97 11.64
N ASN A 8 0.36 12.10 11.31
CA ASN A 8 1.74 12.18 11.84
C ASN A 8 2.57 13.34 11.25
N TRP A 9 2.09 13.98 10.18
CA TRP A 9 2.80 15.04 9.49
C TRP A 9 3.08 16.29 10.35
N TYR A 10 2.31 16.51 11.42
CA TYR A 10 2.60 17.60 12.36
C TYR A 10 3.89 17.38 13.15
N MET A 11 4.36 16.15 13.29
CA MET A 11 5.63 15.81 13.91
C MET A 11 6.82 15.98 12.95
N ASN A 12 6.54 16.02 11.65
CA ASN A 12 7.50 16.14 10.56
C ASN A 12 7.16 17.36 9.69
N ASP A 13 6.91 18.51 10.31
CA ASP A 13 6.45 19.72 9.66
C ASP A 13 7.44 20.31 8.64
N GLU A 14 8.71 19.94 8.72
CA GLU A 14 9.74 20.35 7.76
C GLU A 14 9.43 19.85 6.34
N TYR A 15 8.94 18.62 6.17
CA TYR A 15 8.56 18.08 4.86
C TYR A 15 7.33 18.78 4.29
N VAL A 16 6.36 19.09 5.15
CA VAL A 16 5.21 19.91 4.77
C VAL A 16 5.67 21.30 4.29
N LYS A 17 6.63 21.92 4.99
CA LYS A 17 7.22 23.22 4.61
C LYS A 17 8.01 23.15 3.30
N ILE A 18 8.71 22.03 3.03
CA ILE A 18 9.41 21.79 1.77
C ILE A 18 8.43 21.78 0.61
N ILE A 19 7.37 20.97 0.72
CA ILE A 19 6.32 20.89 -0.31
C ILE A 19 5.64 22.25 -0.50
N TYR A 20 5.24 22.90 0.59
CA TYR A 20 4.60 24.21 0.53
C TYR A 20 5.44 25.25 -0.21
N LYS A 21 6.74 25.35 0.12
CA LYS A 21 7.68 26.28 -0.55
C LYS A 21 7.82 25.95 -2.02
N ALA A 22 7.91 24.67 -2.38
CA ALA A 22 8.02 24.24 -3.77
C ALA A 22 6.74 24.58 -4.57
N ILE A 23 5.56 24.38 -3.98
CA ILE A 23 4.28 24.76 -4.59
C ILE A 23 4.21 26.28 -4.83
N VAL A 24 4.44 27.08 -3.78
CA VAL A 24 4.33 28.54 -3.88
C VAL A 24 5.35 29.15 -4.85
N ALA A 25 6.52 28.54 -4.99
CA ALA A 25 7.55 28.98 -5.93
C ALA A 25 7.25 28.59 -7.38
N SER A 26 6.37 27.60 -7.61
CA SER A 26 6.09 27.06 -8.96
C SER A 26 5.30 28.05 -9.83
N ASP A 27 5.55 27.99 -11.13
CA ASP A 27 4.79 28.76 -12.10
C ASP A 27 3.33 28.27 -12.19
N ILE A 28 3.09 26.97 -12.01
CA ILE A 28 1.74 26.38 -11.95
C ILE A 28 0.88 27.11 -10.91
N TYR A 29 1.41 27.31 -9.70
CA TYR A 29 0.68 27.98 -8.63
C TYR A 29 0.50 29.48 -8.90
N LYS A 30 1.54 30.16 -9.42
CA LYS A 30 1.48 31.59 -9.76
C LYS A 30 0.45 31.86 -10.87
N ASP A 31 0.46 31.05 -11.93
CA ASP A 31 -0.49 31.15 -13.03
C ASP A 31 -1.93 30.92 -12.54
N TYR A 32 -2.14 29.92 -11.69
CA TYR A 32 -3.45 29.68 -11.09
C TYR A 32 -3.92 30.85 -10.25
N MET A 33 -3.05 31.43 -9.41
CA MET A 33 -3.40 32.58 -8.55
C MET A 33 -3.61 33.88 -9.33
N SER A 34 -3.10 33.98 -10.55
CA SER A 34 -3.30 35.13 -11.45
C SER A 34 -4.49 34.96 -12.39
N ASN A 35 -5.08 33.79 -12.45
CA ASN A 35 -6.22 33.48 -13.30
C ASN A 35 -7.54 33.77 -12.56
N ASP A 36 -8.47 34.49 -13.23
CA ASP A 36 -9.80 34.81 -12.70
C ASP A 36 -10.81 33.66 -12.95
N GLU A 37 -10.39 32.50 -13.45
CA GLU A 37 -11.27 31.36 -13.70
C GLU A 37 -11.59 30.61 -12.38
N ASP A 38 -12.79 30.85 -11.86
CA ASP A 38 -13.34 30.15 -10.69
C ASP A 38 -14.18 28.95 -11.16
N SER A 39 -13.51 27.82 -11.33
CA SER A 39 -14.18 26.57 -11.69
C SER A 39 -13.56 25.35 -10.99
N TYR A 40 -14.41 24.43 -10.53
CA TYR A 40 -13.95 23.15 -9.99
C TYR A 40 -13.04 22.37 -10.94
N ALA A 41 -13.26 22.49 -12.25
CA ALA A 41 -12.44 21.84 -13.25
C ALA A 41 -11.01 22.40 -13.26
N ASN A 42 -10.88 23.73 -13.17
CA ASN A 42 -9.60 24.41 -13.08
C ASN A 42 -8.89 24.03 -11.78
N ASP A 43 -9.56 24.12 -10.63
CA ASP A 43 -9.01 23.75 -9.32
C ASP A 43 -8.49 22.32 -9.31
N ARG A 44 -9.29 21.38 -9.80
CA ARG A 44 -8.90 19.97 -9.91
C ARG A 44 -7.67 19.78 -10.81
N ASN A 45 -7.61 20.47 -11.94
CA ASN A 45 -6.49 20.35 -12.87
C ASN A 45 -5.19 20.88 -12.25
N VAL A 46 -5.25 22.00 -11.55
CA VAL A 46 -4.09 22.55 -10.84
C VAL A 46 -3.59 21.60 -9.77
N ILE A 47 -4.49 21.02 -8.96
CA ILE A 47 -4.10 20.03 -7.95
C ILE A 47 -3.41 18.82 -8.62
N ILE A 48 -3.91 18.34 -9.75
CA ILE A 48 -3.30 17.24 -10.48
C ILE A 48 -1.91 17.60 -11.00
N GLN A 49 -1.73 18.81 -11.53
CA GLN A 49 -0.43 19.29 -12.02
C GLN A 49 0.57 19.43 -10.86
N LEU A 50 0.19 20.12 -9.78
CA LEU A 50 1.03 20.27 -8.59
C LEU A 50 1.44 18.91 -8.02
N PHE A 51 0.52 17.97 -7.95
CA PHE A 51 0.84 16.63 -7.47
C PHE A 51 1.85 15.92 -8.38
N LYS A 52 1.62 15.93 -9.70
CA LYS A 52 2.46 15.23 -10.68
C LYS A 52 3.85 15.84 -10.87
N GLU A 53 3.94 17.17 -10.82
CA GLU A 53 5.15 17.88 -11.23
C GLU A 53 5.98 18.37 -10.04
N ILE A 54 5.36 18.48 -8.85
CA ILE A 54 6.02 19.03 -7.67
C ILE A 54 6.06 18.02 -6.51
N ILE A 55 4.93 17.37 -6.18
CA ILE A 55 4.85 16.53 -4.99
C ILE A 55 5.43 15.15 -5.26
N ALA A 56 4.90 14.45 -6.26
CA ALA A 56 5.29 13.08 -6.56
C ALA A 56 6.78 12.91 -6.96
N PRO A 57 7.41 13.83 -7.71
CA PRO A 57 8.83 13.71 -8.05
C PRO A 57 9.78 14.32 -7.01
N ASN A 58 9.29 14.75 -5.84
CA ASN A 58 10.13 15.40 -4.84
C ASN A 58 11.01 14.38 -4.13
N GLU A 59 12.32 14.39 -4.43
CA GLU A 59 13.30 13.45 -3.91
C GLU A 59 13.33 13.43 -2.37
N LYS A 60 13.25 14.60 -1.71
CA LYS A 60 13.26 14.65 -0.24
C LYS A 60 12.06 13.97 0.41
N ILE A 61 10.92 14.00 -0.25
CA ILE A 61 9.72 13.29 0.22
C ILE A 61 9.85 11.81 -0.04
N TYR A 62 10.42 11.44 -1.19
CA TYR A 62 10.70 10.06 -1.53
C TYR A 62 11.65 9.44 -0.51
N ASP A 63 12.80 10.07 -0.27
CA ASP A 63 13.79 9.63 0.71
C ASP A 63 13.20 9.47 2.11
N TYR A 64 12.38 10.46 2.54
CA TYR A 64 11.71 10.39 3.84
C TYR A 64 10.77 9.20 3.98
N ILE A 65 9.99 8.90 2.94
CA ILE A 65 9.05 7.78 2.94
C ILE A 65 9.80 6.44 2.91
N GLU A 66 10.87 6.36 2.15
CA GLU A 66 11.75 5.19 2.07
C GLU A 66 12.45 4.92 3.40
N ASP A 67 13.00 5.98 4.04
CA ASP A 67 13.65 5.88 5.34
C ASP A 67 12.68 5.44 6.46
N ASP A 68 11.41 5.87 6.39
CA ASP A 68 10.39 5.44 7.36
C ASP A 68 10.00 3.98 7.17
N LYS A 69 9.88 3.52 5.91
CA LYS A 69 9.53 2.13 5.56
C LYS A 69 10.10 1.76 4.19
N LEU A 70 11.10 0.90 4.18
CA LEU A 70 11.77 0.43 2.97
C LEU A 70 10.80 -0.20 1.94
N THR A 71 9.73 -0.85 2.41
CA THR A 71 8.69 -1.44 1.54
C THR A 71 7.98 -0.43 0.64
N TRP A 72 8.06 0.87 0.92
CA TRP A 72 7.50 1.93 0.08
C TRP A 72 8.26 2.18 -1.22
N VAL A 73 9.48 1.67 -1.37
CA VAL A 73 10.27 1.85 -2.60
C VAL A 73 9.50 1.37 -3.83
N ASP A 74 8.90 0.20 -3.74
CA ASP A 74 8.12 -0.39 -4.84
C ASP A 74 6.69 0.13 -4.90
N ASP A 75 6.07 0.40 -3.76
CA ASP A 75 4.67 0.80 -3.66
C ASP A 75 4.43 2.27 -4.00
N PHE A 76 5.41 3.15 -3.78
CA PHE A 76 5.25 4.60 -3.94
C PHE A 76 4.81 5.02 -5.35
N PRO A 77 5.39 4.49 -6.44
CA PRO A 77 4.92 4.80 -7.80
C PRO A 77 3.49 4.34 -8.06
N ILE A 78 3.08 3.21 -7.46
CA ILE A 78 1.71 2.67 -7.58
C ILE A 78 0.72 3.58 -6.88
N VAL A 79 1.05 4.02 -5.65
CA VAL A 79 0.23 4.95 -4.86
C VAL A 79 0.09 6.30 -5.58
N ASN A 80 1.17 6.85 -6.12
CA ASN A 80 1.14 8.10 -6.88
C ASN A 80 0.24 7.99 -8.12
N THR A 81 0.35 6.88 -8.86
CA THR A 81 -0.50 6.61 -10.02
C THR A 81 -1.97 6.48 -9.62
N PHE A 82 -2.25 5.80 -8.51
CA PHE A 82 -3.60 5.66 -7.98
C PHE A 82 -4.20 7.01 -7.59
N LEU A 83 -3.46 7.84 -6.87
CA LEU A 83 -3.91 9.18 -6.46
C LEU A 83 -4.24 10.06 -7.66
N VAL A 84 -3.38 10.09 -8.68
CA VAL A 84 -3.65 10.84 -9.93
C VAL A 84 -4.91 10.34 -10.62
N LYS A 85 -5.11 9.02 -10.71
CA LYS A 85 -6.34 8.45 -11.28
C LYS A 85 -7.59 8.85 -10.48
N ARG A 86 -7.50 8.91 -9.16
CA ARG A 86 -8.60 9.35 -8.29
C ARG A 86 -8.87 10.83 -8.43
N LEU A 87 -7.85 11.67 -8.37
CA LEU A 87 -7.98 13.12 -8.58
C LEU A 87 -8.68 13.45 -9.92
N LYS A 88 -8.30 12.78 -11.01
CA LYS A 88 -8.97 12.96 -12.33
C LYS A 88 -10.46 12.61 -12.31
N LYS A 89 -10.89 11.69 -11.45
CA LYS A 89 -12.27 11.23 -11.32
C LYS A 89 -13.04 11.96 -10.22
N ALA A 90 -12.38 12.79 -9.42
CA ALA A 90 -13.02 13.53 -8.34
C ALA A 90 -14.06 14.52 -8.88
N LYS A 91 -15.18 14.60 -8.16
CA LYS A 91 -16.31 15.48 -8.42
C LYS A 91 -16.57 16.35 -7.19
N PRO A 92 -17.29 17.47 -7.32
CA PRO A 92 -17.60 18.34 -6.17
C PRO A 92 -18.30 17.64 -5.01
N ASP A 93 -19.06 16.59 -5.31
CA ASP A 93 -19.83 15.78 -4.36
C ASP A 93 -19.09 14.51 -3.89
N SER A 94 -17.82 14.34 -4.28
CA SER A 94 -17.00 13.22 -3.83
C SER A 94 -16.77 13.29 -2.32
N GLY A 95 -17.25 12.28 -1.59
CA GLY A 95 -17.08 12.21 -0.13
C GLY A 95 -15.67 11.83 0.30
N ASP A 96 -15.39 11.94 1.58
CA ASP A 96 -14.07 11.69 2.20
C ASP A 96 -13.50 10.30 1.89
N ARG A 97 -14.36 9.30 1.70
CA ARG A 97 -13.94 7.93 1.40
C ARG A 97 -13.53 7.73 -0.06
N PHE A 98 -13.77 8.71 -0.93
CA PHE A 98 -13.47 8.59 -2.35
C PHE A 98 -11.99 8.29 -2.62
N PHE A 99 -11.09 8.87 -1.82
CA PHE A 99 -9.63 8.68 -1.97
C PHE A 99 -9.09 7.45 -1.26
N LEU A 100 -9.91 6.75 -0.47
CA LEU A 100 -9.47 5.51 0.16
C LEU A 100 -9.53 4.36 -0.84
N PRO A 101 -8.45 3.58 -1.02
CA PRO A 101 -8.50 2.38 -1.83
C PRO A 101 -9.41 1.33 -1.19
N SER A 102 -10.13 0.57 -2.02
CA SER A 102 -10.63 -0.72 -1.59
C SER A 102 -9.45 -1.68 -1.62
N LEU A 103 -9.08 -2.25 -0.48
CA LEU A 103 -8.01 -3.25 -0.39
C LEU A 103 -8.47 -4.59 -0.96
N LEU A 104 -9.78 -4.84 -0.93
CA LEU A 104 -10.40 -6.05 -1.44
C LEU A 104 -11.17 -5.71 -2.71
N LYS A 105 -11.04 -6.55 -3.71
CA LYS A 105 -11.73 -6.41 -4.99
C LYS A 105 -13.22 -6.67 -4.83
N ASP A 106 -13.55 -7.76 -4.16
CA ASP A 106 -14.92 -8.23 -3.97
C ASP A 106 -15.06 -9.10 -2.70
N GLN A 107 -16.24 -9.71 -2.52
CA GLN A 107 -16.51 -10.58 -1.39
C GLN A 107 -15.69 -11.88 -1.46
N GLN A 108 -15.31 -12.34 -2.65
CA GLN A 108 -14.52 -13.58 -2.80
C GLN A 108 -13.12 -13.43 -2.20
N ASP A 109 -12.50 -12.24 -2.32
CA ASP A 109 -11.21 -11.95 -1.68
C ASP A 109 -11.33 -12.04 -0.14
N MET A 110 -12.43 -11.53 0.42
CA MET A 110 -12.69 -11.60 1.86
C MET A 110 -12.93 -13.06 2.32
N ASP A 111 -13.70 -13.80 1.55
CA ASP A 111 -14.02 -15.20 1.85
C ASP A 111 -12.75 -16.05 1.77
N PHE A 112 -11.91 -15.83 0.76
CA PHE A 112 -10.60 -16.47 0.63
C PHE A 112 -9.71 -16.17 1.84
N ALA A 113 -9.58 -14.91 2.24
CA ALA A 113 -8.76 -14.53 3.39
C ALA A 113 -9.24 -15.19 4.69
N ASN A 114 -10.56 -15.20 4.93
CA ASN A 114 -11.17 -15.84 6.09
C ASN A 114 -10.98 -17.36 6.07
N ASP A 115 -11.17 -17.99 4.92
CA ASP A 115 -10.99 -19.42 4.74
C ASP A 115 -9.54 -19.84 4.94
N LEU A 116 -8.59 -19.11 4.35
CA LEU A 116 -7.17 -19.38 4.50
C LEU A 116 -6.76 -19.27 5.99
N LEU A 117 -7.11 -18.17 6.64
CA LEU A 117 -6.82 -17.98 8.07
C LEU A 117 -7.42 -19.09 8.91
N THR A 118 -8.71 -19.39 8.71
CA THR A 118 -9.43 -20.41 9.48
C THR A 118 -8.82 -21.80 9.29
N LYS A 119 -8.56 -22.19 8.04
CA LYS A 119 -7.97 -23.52 7.74
C LYS A 119 -6.54 -23.63 8.25
N THR A 120 -5.77 -22.55 8.19
CA THR A 120 -4.41 -22.53 8.75
C THR A 120 -4.44 -22.77 10.27
N LEU A 121 -5.25 -22.00 10.99
CA LEU A 121 -5.34 -22.10 12.45
C LEU A 121 -5.92 -23.45 12.95
N LEU A 122 -7.01 -23.91 12.32
CA LEU A 122 -7.66 -25.15 12.75
C LEU A 122 -6.82 -26.40 12.47
N ASN A 123 -5.85 -26.34 11.58
CA ASN A 123 -5.00 -27.46 11.22
C ASN A 123 -3.52 -27.24 11.55
N ASP A 124 -3.21 -26.36 12.48
CA ASP A 124 -1.84 -25.97 12.83
C ASP A 124 -0.90 -27.17 13.05
N ALA A 125 -1.31 -28.13 13.88
CA ALA A 125 -0.53 -29.34 14.14
C ALA A 125 -0.34 -30.26 12.91
N LYS A 126 -1.22 -30.16 11.92
CA LYS A 126 -1.07 -30.89 10.66
C LYS A 126 0.02 -30.23 9.81
N TRP A 127 0.00 -28.91 9.72
CA TRP A 127 0.99 -28.15 8.93
C TRP A 127 2.39 -28.29 9.55
N GLU A 128 2.49 -28.30 10.86
CA GLU A 128 3.74 -28.52 11.56
C GLU A 128 4.37 -29.88 11.20
N LYS A 129 3.58 -30.95 11.14
CA LYS A 129 4.04 -32.27 10.67
C LYS A 129 4.45 -32.28 9.20
N GLU A 130 3.83 -31.48 8.35
CA GLU A 130 4.22 -31.35 6.93
C GLU A 130 5.57 -30.64 6.80
N ILE A 131 5.93 -29.74 7.69
CA ILE A 131 7.22 -29.05 7.72
C ILE A 131 8.31 -29.95 8.31
N GLU A 132 7.94 -30.73 9.33
CA GLU A 132 8.88 -31.58 10.05
C GLU A 132 9.61 -32.56 9.11
N GLY A 133 10.92 -32.61 9.19
CA GLY A 133 11.77 -33.45 8.35
C GLY A 133 11.99 -32.99 6.90
N LYS A 134 11.30 -31.95 6.44
CA LYS A 134 11.52 -31.36 5.12
C LYS A 134 12.54 -30.21 5.14
N THR A 135 12.91 -29.78 6.32
CA THR A 135 13.92 -28.73 6.57
C THR A 135 15.14 -29.31 7.30
N PRO A 136 15.88 -30.28 6.73
CA PRO A 136 16.91 -31.03 7.45
C PRO A 136 18.10 -30.19 7.92
N ASN A 137 18.25 -28.99 7.39
CA ASN A 137 19.32 -28.06 7.77
C ASN A 137 18.82 -26.93 8.69
N TRP A 138 17.56 -26.96 9.09
CA TRP A 138 16.95 -25.96 9.93
C TRP A 138 16.57 -26.60 11.26
N ASP A 139 17.19 -26.11 12.30
CA ASP A 139 16.79 -26.44 13.66
C ASP A 139 15.44 -25.76 13.92
N ASN A 140 14.42 -26.49 14.31
CA ASN A 140 13.07 -25.93 14.55
C ASN A 140 13.10 -24.74 15.52
N ASP A 141 14.06 -24.74 16.46
CA ASP A 141 14.27 -23.64 17.41
C ASP A 141 14.89 -22.37 16.78
N ARG A 142 15.30 -22.44 15.50
CA ARG A 142 15.93 -21.34 14.76
C ARG A 142 15.06 -20.70 13.70
N ILE A 143 13.92 -21.31 13.39
CA ILE A 143 12.94 -20.70 12.46
C ILE A 143 12.26 -19.56 13.19
N ALA A 144 12.31 -18.35 12.64
CA ALA A 144 11.58 -17.23 13.20
C ALA A 144 10.07 -17.56 13.21
N GLU A 145 9.36 -17.13 14.24
CA GLU A 145 7.93 -17.42 14.41
C GLU A 145 7.12 -16.98 13.18
N ILE A 146 7.48 -15.86 12.59
CA ILE A 146 6.82 -15.34 11.37
C ILE A 146 7.04 -16.26 10.17
N ASP A 147 8.24 -16.80 9.98
CA ASP A 147 8.55 -17.71 8.88
C ASP A 147 7.77 -19.03 9.02
N SER A 148 7.63 -19.53 10.25
CA SER A 148 6.80 -20.69 10.54
C SER A 148 5.33 -20.46 10.18
N ILE A 149 4.78 -19.27 10.48
CA ILE A 149 3.42 -18.90 10.11
C ILE A 149 3.28 -18.83 8.58
N ILE A 150 4.21 -18.17 7.90
CA ILE A 150 4.22 -18.04 6.45
C ILE A 150 4.26 -19.42 5.78
N LEU A 151 5.12 -20.32 6.24
CA LEU A 151 5.21 -21.70 5.73
C LEU A 151 3.91 -22.46 5.93
N LYS A 152 3.30 -22.39 7.11
CA LYS A 152 2.02 -23.06 7.41
C LYS A 152 0.90 -22.53 6.51
N MET A 153 0.85 -21.21 6.29
CA MET A 153 -0.11 -20.60 5.39
C MET A 153 0.10 -21.05 3.94
N ALA A 154 1.33 -21.05 3.45
CA ALA A 154 1.66 -21.49 2.10
C ALA A 154 1.27 -22.96 1.86
N ILE A 155 1.58 -23.85 2.79
CA ILE A 155 1.19 -25.27 2.73
C ILE A 155 -0.34 -25.41 2.75
N CYS A 156 -1.02 -24.65 3.61
CA CYS A 156 -2.46 -24.64 3.68
C CYS A 156 -3.08 -24.21 2.33
N GLU A 157 -2.57 -23.17 1.71
CA GLU A 157 -3.04 -22.69 0.42
C GLU A 157 -2.81 -23.72 -0.69
N LEU A 158 -1.59 -24.24 -0.82
CA LEU A 158 -1.25 -25.27 -1.82
C LEU A 158 -2.18 -26.49 -1.75
N LEU A 159 -2.53 -26.92 -0.54
CA LEU A 159 -3.30 -28.16 -0.34
C LEU A 159 -4.84 -27.95 -0.35
N ASN A 160 -5.33 -26.75 -0.08
CA ASN A 160 -6.77 -26.53 0.11
C ASN A 160 -7.39 -25.55 -0.90
N PHE A 161 -6.59 -24.91 -1.77
CA PHE A 161 -7.06 -23.93 -2.75
C PHE A 161 -6.60 -24.29 -4.17
N PRO A 162 -7.06 -25.40 -4.73
CA PRO A 162 -6.57 -25.92 -6.02
C PRO A 162 -6.90 -25.01 -7.23
N SER A 163 -7.72 -24.00 -7.03
CA SER A 163 -7.98 -22.96 -8.04
C SER A 163 -6.84 -21.97 -8.21
N ILE A 164 -5.93 -21.90 -7.24
CA ILE A 164 -4.75 -21.04 -7.28
C ILE A 164 -3.59 -21.89 -7.83
N PRO A 165 -2.92 -21.45 -8.93
CA PRO A 165 -1.77 -22.18 -9.45
C PRO A 165 -0.63 -22.21 -8.43
N GLU A 166 -0.02 -23.38 -8.22
CA GLU A 166 1.09 -23.58 -7.26
C GLU A 166 2.20 -22.54 -7.41
N LYS A 167 2.54 -22.19 -8.65
CA LYS A 167 3.58 -21.19 -8.94
C LYS A 167 3.20 -19.80 -8.41
N VAL A 168 1.94 -19.45 -8.42
CA VAL A 168 1.46 -18.16 -7.88
C VAL A 168 1.64 -18.17 -6.37
N THR A 169 1.11 -19.19 -5.68
CA THR A 169 1.29 -19.36 -4.23
C THR A 169 2.76 -19.27 -3.83
N LEU A 170 3.64 -20.03 -4.49
CA LEU A 170 5.06 -20.02 -4.16
C LEU A 170 5.71 -18.63 -4.34
N ASN A 171 5.39 -17.92 -5.41
CA ASN A 171 5.97 -16.60 -5.65
C ASN A 171 5.48 -15.58 -4.62
N GLU A 172 4.18 -15.54 -4.32
CA GLU A 172 3.61 -14.59 -3.36
C GLU A 172 4.18 -14.79 -1.94
N TYR A 173 4.32 -16.04 -1.50
CA TYR A 173 4.90 -16.31 -0.18
C TYR A 173 6.40 -16.07 -0.10
N LEU A 174 7.13 -16.20 -1.22
CA LEU A 174 8.55 -15.82 -1.29
C LEU A 174 8.76 -14.31 -1.27
N GLU A 175 7.79 -13.53 -1.79
CA GLU A 175 7.84 -12.07 -1.71
C GLU A 175 7.53 -11.53 -0.30
N VAL A 176 6.72 -12.28 0.47
CA VAL A 176 6.36 -11.88 1.83
C VAL A 176 7.44 -12.25 2.84
N ALA A 177 8.22 -13.32 2.60
CA ALA A 177 9.27 -13.82 3.47
C ALA A 177 10.56 -12.99 3.39
#